data_6d4c9d5bfd490ad41755e23affaf1277
#
_entry.id   6d4c9d5bfd490ad41755e23affaf1277
#
_cell.length_a   1.000
_cell.length_b   1.000
_cell.length_c   1.000
_cell.angle_alpha   90.00
_cell.angle_beta   90.00
_cell.angle_gamma   90.00
#
_symmetry.space_group_name_H-M   'P 1'
#
loop_
_entity.id
_entity.type
_entity.pdbx_description
1 polymer ?
#
loop_
_entity_poly.entity_id
_entity_poly.type
_entity_poly.pdbx_seq_one_letter_code
_entity_poly.pdbx_strand_id
1 'polypeptide(L)'
;MSLRETLAAVRHVDHHAHSLMRTGPRDLDEFRGLFCETRDPRQWPHVATSVTYQQAIPLLSSYLGCEPTERGVFAHRSVHDPEEYAAALLRAAGADVVLVDEGYPPAAEALTTAELGRLAQCDTRPVLRIETVASGDGDGDGHGFGDAARAQLADARDAGFAALKTIIAYRGGLDFDALPDAARARLTTALEVNEAGGDPLPVQIHTGFGDPDLLLPRADPSYLKPMFERFPDTSFVLLHCYPFVREAGWLASVYPNVFLDLSLTIPHVSRPAAALAEAVELAPLSKLLYASDAVRTPELYLLAAVWWRDALAGVLSELLPERAAEAGARLILRENALRLYRL
;
A
#
# COMPACT_ATOMS: atom_id res chain seq x y z
N MET A 1 -14.57 27.56 1.37
CA MET A 1 -13.90 26.52 0.54
C MET A 1 -14.36 25.19 1.08
N SER A 2 -14.85 24.29 0.23
CA SER A 2 -15.28 22.97 0.71
C SER A 2 -14.09 22.14 1.20
N LEU A 3 -14.31 21.16 2.08
CA LEU A 3 -13.25 20.26 2.53
C LEU A 3 -12.56 19.57 1.32
N ARG A 4 -13.32 19.18 0.30
CA ARG A 4 -12.77 18.62 -0.94
C ARG A 4 -11.76 19.54 -1.62
N GLU A 5 -12.09 20.84 -1.76
CA GLU A 5 -11.18 21.84 -2.35
C GLU A 5 -9.93 22.04 -1.48
N THR A 6 -10.09 22.05 -0.15
CA THR A 6 -8.97 22.12 0.77
C THR A 6 -8.04 20.91 0.62
N LEU A 7 -8.60 19.70 0.57
CA LEU A 7 -7.80 18.46 0.48
C LEU A 7 -7.14 18.29 -0.88
N ALA A 8 -7.65 18.86 -1.95
CA ALA A 8 -7.01 18.83 -3.27
C ALA A 8 -5.59 19.45 -3.25
N ALA A 9 -5.37 20.46 -2.38
CA ALA A 9 -4.08 21.12 -2.22
C ALA A 9 -3.16 20.45 -1.18
N VAL A 10 -3.66 19.47 -0.39
CA VAL A 10 -2.85 18.76 0.59
C VAL A 10 -1.97 17.73 -0.10
N ARG A 11 -0.65 17.90 0.00
CA ARG A 11 0.29 16.86 -0.40
C ARG A 11 0.30 15.75 0.66
N HIS A 12 0.42 14.50 0.20
CA HIS A 12 0.33 13.33 1.08
C HIS A 12 1.66 12.59 1.22
N VAL A 13 1.75 11.73 2.21
CA VAL A 13 2.78 10.70 2.32
C VAL A 13 2.14 9.37 1.94
N ASP A 14 2.59 8.79 0.85
CA ASP A 14 2.20 7.45 0.40
C ASP A 14 3.10 6.44 1.12
N HIS A 15 2.58 5.88 2.23
CA HIS A 15 3.42 5.05 3.09
C HIS A 15 3.59 3.62 2.57
N HIS A 16 2.87 3.22 1.51
CA HIS A 16 3.02 1.94 0.86
C HIS A 16 2.61 2.00 -0.60
N ALA A 17 3.58 1.82 -1.48
CA ALA A 17 3.40 1.70 -2.91
C ALA A 17 4.46 0.77 -3.51
N HIS A 18 4.28 0.43 -4.76
CA HIS A 18 5.23 -0.34 -5.57
C HIS A 18 5.71 0.48 -6.76
N SER A 19 6.78 0.05 -7.39
CA SER A 19 7.33 0.77 -8.52
C SER A 19 6.56 0.52 -9.83
N LEU A 20 6.83 1.34 -10.83
CA LEU A 20 6.26 1.23 -12.17
C LEU A 20 7.06 0.24 -13.01
N MET A 21 6.36 -0.46 -13.92
CA MET A 21 7.02 -1.25 -14.96
C MET A 21 7.75 -0.34 -15.96
N ARG A 22 8.93 -0.76 -16.41
CA ARG A 22 9.68 -0.06 -17.47
C ARG A 22 8.99 -0.14 -18.84
N THR A 23 8.17 -1.17 -19.04
CA THR A 23 7.42 -1.38 -20.27
C THR A 23 5.93 -1.19 -20.02
N GLY A 24 5.27 -0.42 -20.88
CA GLY A 24 3.82 -0.24 -20.83
C GLY A 24 3.06 -1.44 -21.43
N PRO A 25 1.71 -1.45 -21.28
CA PRO A 25 0.84 -2.44 -21.91
C PRO A 25 0.90 -2.33 -23.43
N ARG A 26 0.92 -3.48 -24.11
CA ARG A 26 1.03 -3.58 -25.58
C ARG A 26 -0.31 -3.45 -26.27
N ASP A 27 -1.37 -3.82 -25.57
CA ASP A 27 -2.74 -3.80 -26.08
C ASP A 27 -3.74 -3.45 -24.96
N LEU A 28 -5.01 -3.40 -25.33
CA LEU A 28 -6.09 -2.99 -24.43
C LEU A 28 -6.35 -4.02 -23.32
N ASP A 29 -6.14 -5.31 -23.59
CA ASP A 29 -6.33 -6.34 -22.56
C ASP A 29 -5.22 -6.29 -21.53
N GLU A 30 -3.95 -6.10 -21.94
CA GLU A 30 -2.86 -5.83 -20.99
C GLU A 30 -3.10 -4.54 -20.21
N PHE A 31 -3.65 -3.49 -20.84
CA PHE A 31 -4.02 -2.27 -20.13
C PHE A 31 -5.07 -2.53 -19.04
N ARG A 32 -6.12 -3.30 -19.36
CA ARG A 32 -7.11 -3.74 -18.35
C ARG A 32 -6.49 -4.54 -17.22
N GLY A 33 -5.53 -5.41 -17.55
CA GLY A 33 -4.79 -6.23 -16.59
C GLY A 33 -4.02 -5.43 -15.54
N LEU A 34 -3.76 -4.13 -15.78
CA LEU A 34 -3.14 -3.23 -14.79
C LEU A 34 -4.09 -2.84 -13.65
N PHE A 35 -5.40 -3.02 -13.82
CA PHE A 35 -6.44 -2.63 -12.86
C PHE A 35 -7.06 -3.83 -12.12
N CYS A 36 -6.35 -4.96 -12.05
CA CYS A 36 -6.79 -6.13 -11.29
C CYS A 36 -5.60 -6.89 -10.72
N GLU A 37 -5.88 -7.71 -9.69
CA GLU A 37 -4.88 -8.44 -8.94
C GLU A 37 -4.50 -9.80 -9.56
N THR A 38 -5.04 -10.15 -10.72
CA THR A 38 -4.67 -11.40 -11.39
C THR A 38 -3.81 -11.18 -12.62
N ARG A 39 -2.85 -12.08 -12.82
CA ARG A 39 -2.03 -12.15 -14.04
C ARG A 39 -2.63 -13.07 -15.11
N ASP A 40 -3.77 -13.71 -14.83
CA ASP A 40 -4.43 -14.57 -15.80
C ASP A 40 -5.12 -13.71 -16.90
N PRO A 41 -4.63 -13.76 -18.17
CA PRO A 41 -5.17 -12.93 -19.23
C PRO A 41 -6.63 -13.25 -19.57
N ARG A 42 -7.14 -14.40 -19.15
CA ARG A 42 -8.57 -14.74 -19.32
C ARG A 42 -9.49 -13.88 -18.47
N GLN A 43 -8.98 -13.29 -17.38
CA GLN A 43 -9.75 -12.37 -16.53
C GLN A 43 -9.75 -10.93 -17.04
N TRP A 44 -8.74 -10.50 -17.78
CA TRP A 44 -8.57 -9.10 -18.17
C TRP A 44 -9.76 -8.52 -18.99
N PRO A 45 -10.39 -9.24 -19.94
CA PRO A 45 -11.59 -8.74 -20.61
C PRO A 45 -12.76 -8.42 -19.65
N HIS A 46 -12.86 -9.13 -18.52
CA HIS A 46 -13.91 -8.91 -17.53
C HIS A 46 -13.70 -7.62 -16.72
N VAL A 47 -12.47 -7.10 -16.64
CA VAL A 47 -12.17 -5.83 -15.96
C VAL A 47 -12.97 -4.68 -16.56
N ALA A 48 -13.19 -4.66 -17.88
CA ALA A 48 -13.96 -3.63 -18.57
C ALA A 48 -15.40 -3.47 -18.02
N THR A 49 -15.94 -4.51 -17.39
CA THR A 49 -17.29 -4.50 -16.79
C THR A 49 -17.28 -4.28 -15.28
N SER A 50 -16.11 -4.18 -14.66
CA SER A 50 -16.02 -3.85 -13.22
C SER A 50 -16.43 -2.40 -12.99
N VAL A 51 -17.19 -2.16 -11.91
CA VAL A 51 -17.69 -0.82 -11.60
C VAL A 51 -16.52 0.15 -11.37
N THR A 52 -15.46 -0.30 -10.68
CA THR A 52 -14.29 0.54 -10.39
C THR A 52 -13.57 0.97 -11.67
N TYR A 53 -13.38 0.05 -12.64
CA TYR A 53 -12.77 0.41 -13.91
C TYR A 53 -13.64 1.40 -14.70
N GLN A 54 -14.97 1.20 -14.70
CA GLN A 54 -15.91 2.13 -15.33
C GLN A 54 -15.93 3.51 -14.67
N GLN A 55 -15.60 3.61 -13.39
CA GLN A 55 -15.39 4.89 -12.68
C GLN A 55 -14.01 5.50 -12.99
N ALA A 56 -12.98 4.67 -13.16
CA ALA A 56 -11.61 5.10 -13.43
C ALA A 56 -11.46 5.77 -14.80
N ILE A 57 -12.06 5.20 -15.84
CA ILE A 57 -11.89 5.67 -17.23
C ILE A 57 -12.34 7.13 -17.43
N PRO A 58 -13.55 7.57 -17.02
CA PRO A 58 -13.95 8.96 -17.12
C PRO A 58 -13.05 9.92 -16.33
N LEU A 59 -12.56 9.51 -15.15
CA LEU A 59 -11.66 10.31 -14.34
C LEU A 59 -10.31 10.50 -15.04
N LEU A 60 -9.71 9.42 -15.53
CA LEU A 60 -8.44 9.45 -16.26
C LEU A 60 -8.58 10.29 -17.53
N SER A 61 -9.64 10.08 -18.32
CA SER A 61 -9.86 10.83 -19.56
C SER A 61 -10.02 12.33 -19.31
N SER A 62 -10.75 12.71 -18.27
CA SER A 62 -10.90 14.12 -17.86
C SER A 62 -9.57 14.74 -17.50
N TYR A 63 -8.72 14.00 -16.77
CA TYR A 63 -7.39 14.47 -16.38
C TYR A 63 -6.46 14.58 -17.59
N LEU A 64 -6.47 13.59 -18.48
CA LEU A 64 -5.62 13.52 -19.66
C LEU A 64 -6.10 14.41 -20.82
N GLY A 65 -7.35 14.90 -20.77
CA GLY A 65 -7.94 15.67 -21.85
C GLY A 65 -8.20 14.84 -23.13
N CYS A 66 -8.54 13.57 -22.99
CA CYS A 66 -8.78 12.65 -24.11
C CYS A 66 -10.23 12.14 -24.14
N GLU A 67 -10.57 11.34 -25.15
CA GLU A 67 -11.90 10.75 -25.27
C GLU A 67 -12.26 9.90 -24.04
N PRO A 68 -13.50 10.02 -23.46
CA PRO A 68 -13.89 9.34 -22.22
C PRO A 68 -14.24 7.86 -22.46
N THR A 69 -13.31 7.14 -23.10
CA THR A 69 -13.40 5.70 -23.36
C THR A 69 -12.07 5.04 -22.99
N GLU A 70 -12.08 3.74 -22.70
CA GLU A 70 -10.85 3.01 -22.45
C GLU A 70 -9.89 3.07 -23.65
N ARG A 71 -10.42 3.07 -24.87
CA ARG A 71 -9.63 3.23 -26.10
C ARG A 71 -9.00 4.61 -26.18
N GLY A 72 -9.74 5.66 -25.79
CA GLY A 72 -9.21 7.03 -25.74
C GLY A 72 -8.06 7.17 -24.75
N VAL A 73 -8.23 6.66 -23.55
CA VAL A 73 -7.16 6.66 -22.50
C VAL A 73 -5.96 5.86 -22.96
N PHE A 74 -6.17 4.64 -23.48
CA PHE A 74 -5.09 3.78 -23.96
C PHE A 74 -4.35 4.40 -25.17
N ALA A 75 -5.09 4.95 -26.14
CA ALA A 75 -4.49 5.63 -27.29
C ALA A 75 -3.67 6.86 -26.87
N HIS A 76 -4.20 7.67 -25.92
CA HIS A 76 -3.46 8.82 -25.37
C HIS A 76 -2.14 8.35 -24.72
N ARG A 77 -2.19 7.32 -23.87
CA ARG A 77 -1.00 6.73 -23.28
C ARG A 77 0.02 6.26 -24.33
N SER A 78 -0.43 5.61 -25.38
CA SER A 78 0.42 4.97 -26.39
C SER A 78 1.16 5.93 -27.31
N VAL A 79 0.70 7.18 -27.44
CA VAL A 79 1.32 8.19 -28.31
C VAL A 79 2.25 9.13 -27.55
N HIS A 80 2.25 9.13 -26.23
CA HIS A 80 3.13 9.95 -25.40
C HIS A 80 4.38 9.18 -24.99
N ASP A 81 5.45 9.92 -24.72
CA ASP A 81 6.65 9.34 -24.11
C ASP A 81 6.29 8.72 -22.76
N PRO A 82 6.68 7.46 -22.50
CA PRO A 82 6.30 6.75 -21.27
C PRO A 82 6.74 7.43 -19.97
N GLU A 83 7.94 8.07 -19.96
CA GLU A 83 8.42 8.78 -18.78
C GLU A 83 7.63 10.08 -18.56
N GLU A 84 7.37 10.85 -19.62
CA GLU A 84 6.59 12.09 -19.54
C GLU A 84 5.16 11.80 -19.09
N TYR A 85 4.54 10.75 -19.65
CA TYR A 85 3.22 10.30 -19.24
C TYR A 85 3.18 9.90 -17.75
N ALA A 86 4.10 9.06 -17.31
CA ALA A 86 4.19 8.64 -15.93
C ALA A 86 4.43 9.83 -14.99
N ALA A 87 5.37 10.70 -15.35
CA ALA A 87 5.70 11.89 -14.56
C ALA A 87 4.50 12.84 -14.39
N ALA A 88 3.68 13.01 -15.44
CA ALA A 88 2.46 13.83 -15.35
C ALA A 88 1.49 13.29 -14.31
N LEU A 89 1.18 11.99 -14.35
CA LEU A 89 0.24 11.35 -13.44
C LEU A 89 0.76 11.28 -12.00
N LEU A 90 2.04 10.93 -11.81
CA LEU A 90 2.66 10.88 -10.49
C LEU A 90 2.68 12.25 -9.81
N ARG A 91 3.06 13.30 -10.54
CA ARG A 91 3.04 14.68 -9.99
C ARG A 91 1.65 15.15 -9.66
N ALA A 92 0.66 14.76 -10.46
CA ALA A 92 -0.74 15.08 -10.21
C ALA A 92 -1.31 14.35 -8.99
N ALA A 93 -0.85 13.14 -8.70
CA ALA A 93 -1.19 12.45 -7.46
C ALA A 93 -0.79 13.28 -6.23
N GLY A 94 0.36 13.97 -6.29
CA GLY A 94 0.75 15.00 -5.32
C GLY A 94 1.32 14.42 -4.02
N ALA A 95 2.16 13.38 -4.10
CA ALA A 95 2.92 12.88 -2.97
C ALA A 95 4.10 13.79 -2.61
N ASP A 96 4.39 13.98 -1.32
CA ASP A 96 5.64 14.55 -0.83
C ASP A 96 6.70 13.46 -0.61
N VAL A 97 6.25 12.30 -0.12
CA VAL A 97 7.10 11.14 0.13
C VAL A 97 6.36 9.89 -0.33
N VAL A 98 7.08 8.94 -0.93
CA VAL A 98 6.57 7.60 -1.26
C VAL A 98 7.48 6.56 -0.66
N LEU A 99 6.92 5.64 0.14
CA LEU A 99 7.61 4.45 0.62
C LEU A 99 7.38 3.31 -0.38
N VAL A 100 8.46 2.77 -0.95
CA VAL A 100 8.42 1.83 -2.07
C VAL A 100 8.83 0.43 -1.61
N ASP A 101 7.90 -0.51 -1.69
CA ASP A 101 8.21 -1.94 -1.52
C ASP A 101 8.86 -2.48 -2.81
N GLU A 102 10.18 -2.64 -2.79
CA GLU A 102 10.98 -3.11 -3.93
C GLU A 102 10.88 -4.62 -4.16
N GLY A 103 10.17 -5.36 -3.31
CA GLY A 103 9.97 -6.80 -3.46
C GLY A 103 9.06 -7.20 -4.63
N TYR A 104 8.37 -6.23 -5.24
CA TYR A 104 7.52 -6.41 -6.43
C TYR A 104 7.25 -5.05 -7.09
N PRO A 105 7.18 -4.96 -8.44
CA PRO A 105 7.53 -5.97 -9.47
C PRO A 105 9.01 -6.38 -9.41
N PRO A 106 9.43 -7.41 -10.20
CA PRO A 106 10.84 -7.79 -10.24
C PRO A 106 11.74 -6.60 -10.60
N ALA A 107 12.84 -6.41 -9.87
CA ALA A 107 13.73 -5.24 -10.03
C ALA A 107 14.26 -5.04 -11.46
N ALA A 108 14.43 -6.13 -12.22
CA ALA A 108 14.86 -6.05 -13.61
C ALA A 108 13.80 -5.44 -14.55
N GLU A 109 12.53 -5.47 -14.16
CA GLU A 109 11.39 -5.02 -14.97
C GLU A 109 10.83 -3.66 -14.49
N ALA A 110 11.17 -3.25 -13.27
CA ALA A 110 10.63 -2.07 -12.62
C ALA A 110 11.60 -0.88 -12.65
N LEU A 111 11.07 0.32 -12.47
CA LEU A 111 11.87 1.49 -12.13
C LEU A 111 12.46 1.31 -10.72
N THR A 112 13.65 1.83 -10.49
CA THR A 112 14.19 1.93 -9.13
C THR A 112 13.42 2.95 -8.31
N THR A 113 13.51 2.84 -6.97
CA THR A 113 12.94 3.83 -6.04
C THR A 113 13.40 5.25 -6.38
N ALA A 114 14.67 5.45 -6.73
CA ALA A 114 15.22 6.76 -7.11
C ALA A 114 14.64 7.28 -8.45
N GLU A 115 14.46 6.41 -9.46
CA GLU A 115 13.83 6.80 -10.74
C GLU A 115 12.37 7.21 -10.52
N LEU A 116 11.63 6.49 -9.69
CA LEU A 116 10.25 6.84 -9.33
C LEU A 116 10.18 8.23 -8.68
N GLY A 117 11.05 8.50 -7.70
CA GLY A 117 11.13 9.81 -7.02
C GLY A 117 11.47 10.95 -7.97
N ARG A 118 12.39 10.73 -8.93
CA ARG A 118 12.71 11.71 -9.98
C ARG A 118 11.49 12.04 -10.83
N LEU A 119 10.71 11.05 -11.26
CA LEU A 119 9.50 11.26 -12.08
C LEU A 119 8.40 11.96 -11.28
N ALA A 120 8.15 11.52 -10.06
CA ALA A 120 7.14 12.08 -9.17
C ALA A 120 7.51 13.45 -8.59
N GLN A 121 8.80 13.85 -8.64
CA GLN A 121 9.35 15.03 -7.97
C GLN A 121 9.02 15.03 -6.47
N CYS A 122 9.26 13.90 -5.80
CA CYS A 122 9.06 13.72 -4.37
C CYS A 122 10.20 12.90 -3.77
N ASP A 123 10.30 12.92 -2.45
CA ASP A 123 11.20 12.02 -1.73
C ASP A 123 10.69 10.58 -1.81
N THR A 124 11.63 9.64 -1.85
CA THR A 124 11.31 8.21 -1.81
C THR A 124 12.19 7.49 -0.81
N ARG A 125 11.64 6.47 -0.15
CA ARG A 125 12.37 5.58 0.75
C ARG A 125 12.01 4.14 0.44
N PRO A 126 12.98 3.22 0.44
CA PRO A 126 12.70 1.80 0.25
C PRO A 126 12.04 1.19 1.50
N VAL A 127 11.24 0.16 1.26
CA VAL A 127 10.69 -0.74 2.27
C VAL A 127 11.32 -2.11 2.08
N LEU A 128 11.85 -2.69 3.16
CA LEU A 128 12.52 -3.99 3.10
C LEU A 128 11.49 -5.13 3.27
N ARG A 129 11.28 -5.90 2.21
CA ARG A 129 10.42 -7.08 2.27
C ARG A 129 11.15 -8.23 2.94
N ILE A 130 10.64 -8.72 4.08
CA ILE A 130 11.24 -9.79 4.90
C ILE A 130 11.46 -11.05 4.06
N GLU A 131 10.52 -11.40 3.19
CA GLU A 131 10.58 -12.58 2.34
C GLU A 131 11.65 -12.51 1.24
N THR A 132 12.17 -11.32 0.92
CA THR A 132 13.25 -11.15 -0.07
C THR A 132 14.64 -11.08 0.56
N VAL A 133 14.73 -10.96 1.88
CA VAL A 133 16.00 -11.04 2.60
C VAL A 133 16.61 -12.41 2.37
N ALA A 134 17.80 -12.47 1.78
CA ALA A 134 18.44 -13.71 1.40
C ALA A 134 18.69 -14.61 2.63
N SER A 135 18.25 -15.86 2.55
CA SER A 135 18.70 -16.89 3.49
C SER A 135 20.17 -17.12 3.17
N GLY A 136 21.09 -16.73 4.04
CA GLY A 136 22.53 -16.99 3.85
C GLY A 136 22.80 -18.50 3.72
N ASP A 137 24.02 -18.88 3.26
CA ASP A 137 24.48 -20.26 3.06
C ASP A 137 24.50 -21.15 4.32
N GLY A 138 23.67 -20.84 5.32
CA GLY A 138 23.58 -21.50 6.61
C GLY A 138 22.25 -22.18 6.93
N ASP A 139 21.36 -22.38 5.95
CA ASP A 139 20.08 -23.10 6.15
C ASP A 139 20.27 -24.62 6.34
N GLY A 140 21.16 -25.00 7.25
CA GLY A 140 21.34 -26.42 7.61
C GLY A 140 20.15 -27.04 8.34
N ASP A 141 19.22 -26.23 8.84
CA ASP A 141 18.07 -26.68 9.65
C ASP A 141 16.73 -26.06 9.28
N GLY A 142 16.64 -25.25 8.21
CA GLY A 142 15.36 -24.74 7.66
C GLY A 142 14.59 -23.77 8.59
N HIS A 143 15.19 -23.28 9.66
CA HIS A 143 14.49 -22.58 10.74
C HIS A 143 15.02 -21.16 11.02
N GLY A 144 15.05 -20.27 10.02
CA GLY A 144 15.36 -18.88 10.30
C GLY A 144 16.31 -18.20 9.32
N PHE A 145 16.80 -17.03 9.70
CA PHE A 145 17.80 -16.28 8.94
C PHE A 145 19.22 -16.64 9.40
N GLY A 146 20.13 -16.85 8.45
CA GLY A 146 21.56 -16.89 8.71
C GLY A 146 22.12 -15.53 9.17
N ASP A 147 23.38 -15.49 9.59
CA ASP A 147 24.01 -14.28 10.16
C ASP A 147 24.00 -13.08 9.21
N ALA A 148 24.19 -13.30 7.91
CA ALA A 148 24.15 -12.23 6.91
C ALA A 148 22.75 -11.59 6.80
N ALA A 149 21.70 -12.40 6.83
CA ALA A 149 20.32 -11.92 6.79
C ALA A 149 19.95 -11.16 8.09
N ARG A 150 20.41 -11.66 9.24
CA ARG A 150 20.23 -10.95 10.52
C ARG A 150 20.97 -9.60 10.52
N ALA A 151 22.17 -9.53 9.98
CA ALA A 151 22.91 -8.28 9.83
C ALA A 151 22.17 -7.30 8.90
N GLN A 152 21.67 -7.77 7.75
CA GLN A 152 20.88 -6.94 6.84
C GLN A 152 19.62 -6.36 7.51
N LEU A 153 18.93 -7.14 8.33
CA LEU A 153 17.75 -6.66 9.08
C LEU A 153 18.15 -5.66 10.17
N ALA A 154 19.24 -5.92 10.89
CA ALA A 154 19.75 -5.02 11.92
C ALA A 154 20.19 -3.67 11.36
N ASP A 155 20.82 -3.67 10.18
CA ASP A 155 21.35 -2.48 9.51
C ASP A 155 20.28 -1.78 8.63
N ALA A 156 19.06 -2.31 8.55
CA ALA A 156 18.04 -1.84 7.60
C ALA A 156 17.77 -0.32 7.74
N ARG A 157 17.68 0.21 8.95
CA ARG A 157 17.48 1.65 9.17
C ARG A 157 18.67 2.47 8.65
N ASP A 158 19.89 2.07 8.98
CA ASP A 158 21.10 2.76 8.56
C ASP A 158 21.31 2.66 7.05
N ALA A 159 20.82 1.60 6.43
CA ALA A 159 20.75 1.43 4.98
C ALA A 159 19.66 2.28 4.31
N GLY A 160 18.87 3.03 5.09
CA GLY A 160 17.86 3.98 4.59
C GLY A 160 16.47 3.40 4.36
N PHE A 161 16.21 2.16 4.80
CA PHE A 161 14.85 1.61 4.77
C PHE A 161 13.97 2.32 5.81
N ALA A 162 12.73 2.67 5.38
CA ALA A 162 11.77 3.33 6.26
C ALA A 162 10.89 2.35 7.03
N ALA A 163 10.73 1.13 6.53
CA ALA A 163 9.87 0.09 7.11
C ALA A 163 10.36 -1.30 6.73
N LEU A 164 9.92 -2.30 7.48
CA LEU A 164 9.87 -3.68 7.05
C LEU A 164 8.49 -3.99 6.45
N LYS A 165 8.41 -4.96 5.54
CA LYS A 165 7.16 -5.46 4.97
C LYS A 165 7.13 -6.98 5.01
N THR A 166 5.96 -7.55 5.34
CA THR A 166 5.74 -8.99 5.17
C THR A 166 4.51 -9.29 4.34
N ILE A 167 4.62 -10.33 3.52
CA ILE A 167 3.53 -10.94 2.76
C ILE A 167 3.19 -12.33 3.31
N ILE A 168 3.32 -12.50 4.62
CA ILE A 168 3.09 -13.78 5.29
C ILE A 168 1.69 -14.34 5.02
N ALA A 169 0.71 -13.50 4.75
CA ALA A 169 -0.64 -13.89 4.32
C ALA A 169 -0.61 -14.89 3.16
N TYR A 170 0.36 -14.76 2.24
CA TYR A 170 0.57 -15.67 1.10
C TYR A 170 1.41 -16.89 1.43
N ARG A 171 1.96 -17.00 2.64
CA ARG A 171 2.89 -18.07 3.05
C ARG A 171 2.31 -19.03 4.10
N GLY A 172 1.03 -18.87 4.41
CA GLY A 172 0.32 -19.72 5.37
C GLY A 172 -0.88 -19.05 6.02
N GLY A 173 -1.05 -17.75 5.77
CA GLY A 173 -2.10 -16.92 6.38
C GLY A 173 -1.57 -16.07 7.52
N LEU A 174 -2.49 -15.42 8.26
CA LEU A 174 -2.17 -14.50 9.34
C LEU A 174 -2.30 -15.13 10.75
N ASP A 175 -2.72 -16.38 10.84
CA ASP A 175 -2.75 -17.11 12.12
C ASP A 175 -1.31 -17.42 12.55
N PHE A 176 -0.75 -16.49 13.34
CA PHE A 176 0.66 -16.51 13.73
C PHE A 176 1.08 -17.81 14.41
N ASP A 177 0.19 -18.39 15.25
CA ASP A 177 0.48 -19.62 15.97
C ASP A 177 0.33 -20.88 15.08
N ALA A 178 -0.46 -20.80 14.02
CA ALA A 178 -0.67 -21.87 13.06
C ALA A 178 0.19 -21.76 11.78
N LEU A 179 1.09 -20.75 11.69
CA LEU A 179 2.03 -20.63 10.56
C LEU A 179 2.91 -21.87 10.44
N PRO A 180 3.31 -22.25 9.22
CA PRO A 180 4.38 -23.22 9.01
C PRO A 180 5.63 -22.82 9.80
N ASP A 181 6.31 -23.80 10.43
CA ASP A 181 7.41 -23.53 11.36
C ASP A 181 8.50 -22.63 10.77
N ALA A 182 8.91 -22.88 9.52
CA ALA A 182 9.91 -22.06 8.83
C ALA A 182 9.44 -20.61 8.63
N ALA A 183 8.18 -20.40 8.22
CA ALA A 183 7.61 -19.06 8.00
C ALA A 183 7.49 -18.30 9.33
N ARG A 184 7.00 -18.96 10.38
CA ARG A 184 6.90 -18.41 11.73
C ARG A 184 8.27 -18.06 12.29
N ALA A 185 9.26 -18.96 12.21
CA ALA A 185 10.61 -18.73 12.68
C ALA A 185 11.25 -17.52 11.97
N ARG A 186 11.07 -17.42 10.66
CA ARG A 186 11.59 -16.34 9.85
C ARG A 186 11.00 -14.97 10.26
N LEU A 187 9.67 -14.91 10.38
CA LEU A 187 8.99 -13.69 10.82
C LEU A 187 9.37 -13.33 12.26
N THR A 188 9.37 -14.28 13.17
CA THR A 188 9.78 -14.08 14.57
C THR A 188 11.21 -13.53 14.65
N THR A 189 12.15 -14.13 13.95
CA THR A 189 13.54 -13.66 13.93
C THR A 189 13.65 -12.24 13.38
N ALA A 190 12.93 -11.91 12.32
CA ALA A 190 12.93 -10.55 11.76
C ALA A 190 12.44 -9.53 12.79
N LEU A 191 11.37 -9.83 13.51
CA LEU A 191 10.82 -8.96 14.55
C LEU A 191 11.77 -8.83 15.76
N GLU A 192 12.36 -9.94 16.22
CA GLU A 192 13.34 -9.94 17.33
C GLU A 192 14.59 -9.10 16.98
N VAL A 193 15.11 -9.23 15.76
CA VAL A 193 16.25 -8.43 15.29
C VAL A 193 15.87 -6.94 15.20
N ASN A 194 14.68 -6.65 14.68
CA ASN A 194 14.17 -5.29 14.57
C ASN A 194 14.03 -4.60 15.95
N GLU A 195 13.50 -5.30 16.97
CA GLU A 195 13.37 -4.75 18.33
C GLU A 195 14.70 -4.64 19.06
N ALA A 196 15.64 -5.56 18.82
CA ALA A 196 16.96 -5.55 19.47
C ALA A 196 17.77 -4.28 19.16
N GLY A 197 17.48 -3.58 18.07
CA GLY A 197 18.08 -2.30 17.73
C GLY A 197 17.64 -1.13 18.63
N GLY A 198 16.63 -1.31 19.48
CA GLY A 198 16.14 -0.30 20.42
C GLY A 198 15.30 0.82 19.80
N ASP A 199 15.18 0.83 18.49
CA ASP A 199 14.37 1.77 17.70
C ASP A 199 13.78 1.05 16.48
N PRO A 200 12.76 0.18 16.68
CA PRO A 200 12.28 -0.70 15.63
C PRO A 200 11.65 0.07 14.46
N LEU A 201 11.92 -0.40 13.24
CA LEU A 201 11.20 0.02 12.05
C LEU A 201 9.74 -0.45 12.15
N PRO A 202 8.77 0.38 11.68
CA PRO A 202 7.39 -0.09 11.52
C PRO A 202 7.33 -1.28 10.57
N VAL A 203 6.44 -2.24 10.85
CA VAL A 203 6.26 -3.45 10.05
C VAL A 203 4.91 -3.41 9.34
N GLN A 204 4.94 -3.34 8.04
CA GLN A 204 3.78 -3.39 7.17
C GLN A 204 3.40 -4.84 6.90
N ILE A 205 2.12 -5.18 7.04
CA ILE A 205 1.61 -6.55 6.91
C ILE A 205 0.50 -6.55 5.86
N HIS A 206 0.66 -7.36 4.81
CA HIS A 206 -0.44 -7.58 3.86
C HIS A 206 -1.60 -8.29 4.57
N THR A 207 -2.80 -7.69 4.52
CA THR A 207 -4.03 -8.24 5.07
C THR A 207 -5.18 -8.10 4.06
N GLY A 208 -6.24 -8.89 4.22
CA GLY A 208 -7.37 -8.83 3.30
C GLY A 208 -7.07 -9.42 1.91
N PHE A 209 -7.72 -8.89 0.89
CA PHE A 209 -7.63 -9.43 -0.47
C PHE A 209 -6.31 -9.06 -1.18
N GLY A 210 -6.02 -9.81 -2.23
CA GLY A 210 -4.85 -9.64 -3.08
C GLY A 210 -4.85 -10.64 -4.24
N ASP A 211 -3.67 -11.13 -4.61
CA ASP A 211 -3.46 -12.10 -5.69
C ASP A 211 -4.20 -13.44 -5.47
N PRO A 212 -4.44 -14.22 -6.54
CA PRO A 212 -5.08 -15.55 -6.44
C PRO A 212 -4.37 -16.57 -5.54
N ASP A 213 -3.10 -16.36 -5.22
CA ASP A 213 -2.33 -17.23 -4.32
C ASP A 213 -2.77 -17.10 -2.85
N LEU A 214 -3.59 -16.09 -2.55
CA LEU A 214 -4.10 -15.81 -1.21
C LEU A 214 -5.32 -16.68 -0.88
N LEU A 215 -5.34 -17.28 0.29
CA LEU A 215 -6.56 -17.85 0.87
C LEU A 215 -7.24 -16.78 1.74
N LEU A 216 -8.21 -16.06 1.16
CA LEU A 216 -8.82 -14.87 1.76
C LEU A 216 -9.25 -15.02 3.22
N PRO A 217 -9.94 -16.09 3.68
CA PRO A 217 -10.29 -16.23 5.09
C PRO A 217 -9.08 -16.28 6.04
N ARG A 218 -7.90 -16.66 5.54
CA ARG A 218 -6.65 -16.67 6.34
C ARG A 218 -5.92 -15.33 6.33
N ALA A 219 -6.43 -14.33 5.62
CA ALA A 219 -5.88 -12.97 5.57
C ALA A 219 -6.64 -12.00 6.51
N ASP A 220 -7.44 -12.52 7.43
CA ASP A 220 -8.10 -11.75 8.49
C ASP A 220 -7.06 -11.28 9.51
N PRO A 221 -6.91 -9.95 9.72
CA PRO A 221 -5.90 -9.40 10.63
C PRO A 221 -6.13 -9.76 12.10
N SER A 222 -7.33 -10.19 12.50
CA SER A 222 -7.61 -10.57 13.89
C SER A 222 -6.77 -11.76 14.36
N TYR A 223 -6.31 -12.60 13.45
CA TYR A 223 -5.38 -13.69 13.76
C TYR A 223 -3.97 -13.22 14.18
N LEU A 224 -3.60 -11.96 13.92
CA LEU A 224 -2.30 -11.41 14.30
C LEU A 224 -2.22 -10.97 15.77
N LYS A 225 -3.33 -11.04 16.52
CA LYS A 225 -3.37 -10.64 17.94
C LYS A 225 -2.19 -11.16 18.77
N PRO A 226 -1.82 -12.47 18.74
CA PRO A 226 -0.68 -12.98 19.53
C PRO A 226 0.66 -12.29 19.16
N MET A 227 0.84 -11.91 17.90
CA MET A 227 2.04 -11.22 17.43
C MET A 227 2.13 -9.80 18.00
N PHE A 228 1.02 -9.04 18.03
CA PHE A 228 1.00 -7.68 18.57
C PHE A 228 1.31 -7.64 20.06
N GLU A 229 0.85 -8.67 20.80
CA GLU A 229 1.10 -8.81 22.24
C GLU A 229 2.53 -9.28 22.54
N ARG A 230 3.12 -10.08 21.64
CA ARG A 230 4.49 -10.57 21.78
C ARG A 230 5.56 -9.49 21.46
N PHE A 231 5.23 -8.56 20.55
CA PHE A 231 6.15 -7.50 20.09
C PHE A 231 5.55 -6.11 20.33
N PRO A 232 5.44 -5.69 21.61
CA PRO A 232 4.74 -4.45 21.97
C PRO A 232 5.46 -3.17 21.54
N ASP A 233 6.77 -3.21 21.32
CA ASP A 233 7.59 -2.06 20.93
C ASP A 233 7.62 -1.86 19.41
N THR A 234 7.23 -2.87 18.63
CA THR A 234 7.10 -2.79 17.18
C THR A 234 5.75 -2.21 16.80
N SER A 235 5.75 -1.16 15.95
CA SER A 235 4.54 -0.64 15.33
C SER A 235 4.16 -1.48 14.11
N PHE A 236 2.94 -2.01 14.09
CA PHE A 236 2.40 -2.81 12.99
C PHE A 236 1.41 -2.00 12.17
N VAL A 237 1.50 -2.08 10.85
CA VAL A 237 0.59 -1.41 9.93
C VAL A 237 -0.13 -2.47 9.09
N LEU A 238 -1.43 -2.62 9.34
CA LEU A 238 -2.30 -3.52 8.60
C LEU A 238 -2.62 -2.88 7.26
N LEU A 239 -2.09 -3.44 6.17
CA LEU A 239 -2.30 -2.92 4.83
C LEU A 239 -3.62 -3.46 4.25
N HIS A 240 -4.28 -2.64 3.41
CA HIS A 240 -5.44 -3.01 2.58
C HIS A 240 -6.72 -3.28 3.37
N CYS A 241 -6.72 -4.24 4.26
CA CYS A 241 -7.76 -4.63 5.21
C CYS A 241 -9.08 -5.20 4.64
N TYR A 242 -9.47 -4.94 3.39
CA TYR A 242 -10.77 -5.41 2.86
C TYR A 242 -10.77 -6.93 2.61
N PRO A 243 -11.82 -7.67 3.00
CA PRO A 243 -13.10 -7.23 3.56
C PRO A 243 -13.11 -7.07 5.09
N PHE A 244 -12.00 -7.26 5.79
CA PHE A 244 -11.85 -7.28 7.25
C PHE A 244 -11.57 -5.88 7.83
N VAL A 245 -12.18 -4.85 7.23
CA VAL A 245 -11.95 -3.45 7.62
C VAL A 245 -12.37 -3.17 9.07
N ARG A 246 -13.46 -3.78 9.53
CA ARG A 246 -13.99 -3.63 10.90
C ARG A 246 -13.08 -4.28 11.91
N GLU A 247 -12.57 -5.48 11.61
CA GLU A 247 -11.61 -6.21 12.42
C GLU A 247 -10.30 -5.41 12.57
N ALA A 248 -9.79 -4.86 11.47
CA ALA A 248 -8.62 -3.99 11.49
C ALA A 248 -8.85 -2.70 12.30
N GLY A 249 -10.02 -2.07 12.13
CA GLY A 249 -10.43 -0.89 12.90
C GLY A 249 -10.52 -1.18 14.41
N TRP A 250 -11.07 -2.34 14.78
CA TRP A 250 -11.09 -2.80 16.17
C TRP A 250 -9.68 -2.98 16.72
N LEU A 251 -8.81 -3.70 16.00
CA LEU A 251 -7.42 -3.90 16.42
C LEU A 251 -6.67 -2.58 16.65
N ALA A 252 -6.81 -1.63 15.74
CA ALA A 252 -6.21 -0.30 15.89
C ALA A 252 -6.80 0.48 17.09
N SER A 253 -8.04 0.22 17.48
CA SER A 253 -8.66 0.87 18.63
C SER A 253 -8.18 0.34 19.99
N VAL A 254 -7.78 -0.94 20.05
CA VAL A 254 -7.45 -1.62 21.32
C VAL A 254 -5.95 -1.84 21.52
N TYR A 255 -5.14 -1.83 20.44
CA TYR A 255 -3.69 -2.02 20.53
C TYR A 255 -2.94 -0.72 20.22
N PRO A 256 -2.07 -0.22 21.15
CA PRO A 256 -1.34 1.02 20.94
C PRO A 256 -0.36 0.97 19.77
N ASN A 257 0.16 -0.19 19.45
CA ASN A 257 1.15 -0.46 18.42
C ASN A 257 0.56 -0.90 17.06
N VAL A 258 -0.78 -0.89 16.89
CA VAL A 258 -1.42 -1.27 15.62
C VAL A 258 -2.00 -0.05 14.92
N PHE A 259 -1.69 0.06 13.63
CA PHE A 259 -2.16 1.04 12.66
C PHE A 259 -2.80 0.32 11.48
N LEU A 260 -3.51 1.04 10.61
CA LEU A 260 -4.11 0.46 9.40
C LEU A 260 -4.11 1.44 8.25
N ASP A 261 -4.29 0.90 7.05
CA ASP A 261 -4.63 1.65 5.85
C ASP A 261 -5.76 0.96 5.05
N LEU A 262 -6.12 1.57 3.94
CA LEU A 262 -7.04 1.03 2.95
C LEU A 262 -6.42 1.10 1.54
N SER A 263 -5.11 0.90 1.43
CA SER A 263 -4.30 1.15 0.24
C SER A 263 -4.82 0.44 -1.01
N LEU A 264 -4.71 -0.88 -1.11
CA LEU A 264 -5.26 -1.65 -2.22
C LEU A 264 -6.79 -1.51 -2.33
N THR A 265 -7.47 -1.32 -1.19
CA THR A 265 -8.94 -1.23 -1.13
C THR A 265 -9.46 -0.02 -1.89
N ILE A 266 -8.96 1.18 -1.61
CA ILE A 266 -9.50 2.42 -2.19
C ILE A 266 -9.50 2.41 -3.73
N PRO A 267 -8.43 2.02 -4.43
CA PRO A 267 -8.41 2.00 -5.90
C PRO A 267 -9.14 0.80 -6.53
N HIS A 268 -9.54 -0.22 -5.75
CA HIS A 268 -10.14 -1.44 -6.30
C HIS A 268 -11.60 -1.68 -5.91
N VAL A 269 -12.13 -0.99 -4.88
CA VAL A 269 -13.54 -1.10 -4.52
C VAL A 269 -14.37 0.01 -5.16
N SER A 270 -15.60 -0.31 -5.57
CA SER A 270 -16.49 0.66 -6.21
C SER A 270 -17.05 1.73 -5.26
N ARG A 271 -16.91 1.53 -3.95
CA ARG A 271 -17.44 2.42 -2.91
C ARG A 271 -16.39 2.72 -1.85
N PRO A 272 -15.30 3.44 -2.19
CA PRO A 272 -14.20 3.70 -1.25
C PRO A 272 -14.65 4.44 0.02
N ALA A 273 -15.61 5.36 -0.08
CA ALA A 273 -16.18 6.05 1.09
C ALA A 273 -16.85 5.09 2.09
N ALA A 274 -17.47 4.00 1.61
CA ALA A 274 -18.07 3.01 2.52
C ALA A 274 -17.01 2.24 3.30
N ALA A 275 -15.92 1.82 2.64
CA ALA A 275 -14.81 1.15 3.32
C ALA A 275 -14.14 2.09 4.34
N LEU A 276 -13.94 3.38 3.99
CA LEU A 276 -13.40 4.36 4.91
C LEU A 276 -14.32 4.59 6.11
N ALA A 277 -15.64 4.67 5.90
CA ALA A 277 -16.61 4.84 6.99
C ALA A 277 -16.53 3.65 7.97
N GLU A 278 -16.42 2.41 7.47
CA GLU A 278 -16.24 1.23 8.32
C GLU A 278 -14.93 1.27 9.13
N ALA A 279 -13.84 1.76 8.54
CA ALA A 279 -12.56 1.87 9.24
C ALA A 279 -12.63 2.86 10.41
N VAL A 280 -13.21 4.04 10.19
CA VAL A 280 -13.25 5.12 11.19
C VAL A 280 -14.34 4.94 12.26
N GLU A 281 -15.20 3.92 12.15
CA GLU A 281 -16.16 3.60 13.20
C GLU A 281 -15.48 3.28 14.55
N LEU A 282 -14.34 2.59 14.50
CA LEU A 282 -13.59 2.21 15.69
C LEU A 282 -12.17 2.78 15.72
N ALA A 283 -11.49 2.80 14.57
CA ALA A 283 -10.10 3.25 14.52
C ALA A 283 -9.99 4.75 14.81
N PRO A 284 -9.11 5.17 15.75
CA PRO A 284 -8.76 6.57 15.91
C PRO A 284 -8.16 7.13 14.61
N LEU A 285 -8.51 8.36 14.22
CA LEU A 285 -7.96 8.99 13.01
C LEU A 285 -6.42 9.08 13.03
N SER A 286 -5.82 9.09 14.22
CA SER A 286 -4.36 9.08 14.41
C SER A 286 -3.71 7.71 14.12
N LYS A 287 -4.50 6.68 13.83
CA LYS A 287 -4.07 5.30 13.55
C LYS A 287 -4.31 4.88 12.09
N LEU A 288 -5.02 5.69 11.32
CA LEU A 288 -5.29 5.45 9.91
C LEU A 288 -4.28 6.22 9.06
N LEU A 289 -3.76 5.59 8.01
CA LEU A 289 -2.75 6.16 7.12
C LEU A 289 -3.23 6.14 5.67
N TYR A 290 -2.74 7.08 4.88
CA TYR A 290 -2.92 7.07 3.42
C TYR A 290 -1.84 6.20 2.77
N ALA A 291 -2.26 5.30 1.89
CA ALA A 291 -1.39 4.65 0.93
C ALA A 291 -2.15 4.34 -0.36
N SER A 292 -1.42 4.25 -1.47
CA SER A 292 -2.01 3.90 -2.77
C SER A 292 -2.00 2.42 -3.06
N ASP A 293 -1.00 1.70 -2.59
CA ASP A 293 -0.61 0.38 -3.09
C ASP A 293 -0.48 0.33 -4.63
N ALA A 294 -0.26 1.50 -5.22
CA ALA A 294 -0.16 1.60 -6.66
C ALA A 294 1.04 0.82 -7.16
N VAL A 295 0.84 0.03 -8.19
CA VAL A 295 1.81 -0.91 -8.72
C VAL A 295 1.77 -0.96 -10.24
N ARG A 296 2.92 -1.12 -10.87
CA ARG A 296 3.09 -1.33 -12.33
C ARG A 296 2.73 -0.12 -13.19
N THR A 297 1.78 0.73 -12.80
CA THR A 297 1.23 1.77 -13.67
C THR A 297 0.93 3.07 -12.92
N PRO A 298 1.21 4.25 -13.50
CA PRO A 298 1.04 5.54 -12.83
C PRO A 298 -0.43 5.94 -12.63
N GLU A 299 -1.35 5.37 -13.40
CA GLU A 299 -2.79 5.64 -13.28
C GLU A 299 -3.31 5.32 -11.89
N LEU A 300 -2.85 4.23 -11.28
CA LEU A 300 -3.29 3.83 -9.93
C LEU A 300 -2.87 4.82 -8.87
N TYR A 301 -1.70 5.47 -8.98
CA TYR A 301 -1.29 6.54 -8.06
C TYR A 301 -2.25 7.73 -8.11
N LEU A 302 -2.63 8.18 -9.31
CA LEU A 302 -3.59 9.28 -9.47
C LEU A 302 -4.97 8.90 -8.95
N LEU A 303 -5.49 7.73 -9.34
CA LEU A 303 -6.81 7.26 -8.94
C LEU A 303 -6.90 7.12 -7.41
N ALA A 304 -5.92 6.49 -6.78
CA ALA A 304 -5.87 6.38 -5.32
C ALA A 304 -5.89 7.76 -4.66
N ALA A 305 -5.05 8.69 -5.12
CA ALA A 305 -4.97 10.03 -4.55
C ALA A 305 -6.29 10.82 -4.66
N VAL A 306 -7.00 10.69 -5.78
CA VAL A 306 -8.30 11.36 -5.97
C VAL A 306 -9.37 10.70 -5.11
N TRP A 307 -9.48 9.38 -5.16
CA TRP A 307 -10.53 8.65 -4.45
C TRP A 307 -10.37 8.69 -2.92
N TRP A 308 -9.13 8.68 -2.43
CA TRP A 308 -8.87 8.89 -1.01
C TRP A 308 -9.34 10.27 -0.53
N ARG A 309 -8.98 11.34 -1.26
CA ARG A 309 -9.40 12.70 -0.90
C ARG A 309 -10.92 12.87 -0.96
N ASP A 310 -11.55 12.28 -1.96
CA ASP A 310 -13.00 12.30 -2.12
C ASP A 310 -13.70 11.54 -0.99
N ALA A 311 -13.20 10.35 -0.64
CA ALA A 311 -13.75 9.55 0.45
C ALA A 311 -13.58 10.27 1.81
N LEU A 312 -12.38 10.81 2.09
CA LEU A 312 -12.12 11.59 3.31
C LEU A 312 -13.03 12.81 3.39
N ALA A 313 -13.16 13.59 2.31
CA ALA A 313 -14.02 14.75 2.29
C ALA A 313 -15.48 14.38 2.56
N GLY A 314 -15.98 13.30 1.95
CA GLY A 314 -17.36 12.85 2.17
C GLY A 314 -17.60 12.37 3.60
N VAL A 315 -16.84 11.37 4.02
CA VAL A 315 -17.04 10.68 5.31
C VAL A 315 -16.79 11.61 6.49
N LEU A 316 -15.66 12.35 6.49
CA LEU A 316 -15.35 13.19 7.64
C LEU A 316 -16.24 14.43 7.75
N SER A 317 -16.74 14.99 6.61
CA SER A 317 -17.70 16.09 6.68
C SER A 317 -19.07 15.66 7.21
N GLU A 318 -19.44 14.38 7.03
CA GLU A 318 -20.68 13.84 7.59
C GLU A 318 -20.56 13.61 9.09
N LEU A 319 -19.40 13.13 9.56
CA LEU A 319 -19.21 12.67 10.92
C LEU A 319 -18.69 13.75 11.90
N LEU A 320 -18.01 14.79 11.40
CA LEU A 320 -17.27 15.73 12.23
C LEU A 320 -17.55 17.20 11.87
N PRO A 321 -17.42 18.13 12.83
CA PRO A 321 -17.36 19.55 12.52
C PRO A 321 -16.20 19.88 11.57
N GLU A 322 -16.37 20.88 10.70
CA GLU A 322 -15.45 21.23 9.60
C GLU A 322 -13.96 21.25 10.00
N ARG A 323 -13.62 21.94 11.10
CA ARG A 323 -12.23 22.02 11.58
C ARG A 323 -11.66 20.66 12.00
N ALA A 324 -12.49 19.81 12.62
CA ALA A 324 -12.07 18.50 13.05
C ALA A 324 -11.93 17.54 11.83
N ALA A 325 -12.82 17.67 10.84
CA ALA A 325 -12.76 16.94 9.59
C ALA A 325 -11.48 17.28 8.81
N GLU A 326 -11.13 18.55 8.68
CA GLU A 326 -9.89 18.99 8.02
C GLU A 326 -8.65 18.48 8.76
N ALA A 327 -8.60 18.65 10.08
CA ALA A 327 -7.49 18.16 10.89
C ALA A 327 -7.34 16.64 10.78
N GLY A 328 -8.44 15.89 10.87
CA GLY A 328 -8.45 14.44 10.72
C GLY A 328 -7.96 13.97 9.35
N ALA A 329 -8.40 14.65 8.29
CA ALA A 329 -7.95 14.32 6.94
C ALA A 329 -6.45 14.60 6.75
N ARG A 330 -5.90 15.68 7.30
CA ARG A 330 -4.45 15.96 7.28
C ARG A 330 -3.64 14.93 8.06
N LEU A 331 -4.14 14.50 9.22
CA LEU A 331 -3.54 13.39 9.97
C LEU A 331 -3.41 12.16 9.10
N ILE A 332 -4.49 11.73 8.45
CA ILE A 332 -4.52 10.51 7.63
C ILE A 332 -3.65 10.65 6.38
N LEU A 333 -3.79 11.76 5.65
CA LEU A 333 -3.05 11.97 4.40
C LEU A 333 -1.53 12.10 4.62
N ARG A 334 -1.09 12.59 5.79
CA ARG A 334 0.30 13.00 5.93
C ARG A 334 0.90 12.79 7.33
N GLU A 335 0.32 13.41 8.35
CA GLU A 335 1.01 13.62 9.63
C GLU A 335 1.24 12.31 10.39
N ASN A 336 0.31 11.36 10.29
CA ASN A 336 0.47 10.05 10.91
C ASN A 336 1.67 9.30 10.33
N ALA A 337 1.83 9.30 9.00
CA ALA A 337 2.96 8.64 8.35
C ALA A 337 4.29 9.34 8.66
N LEU A 338 4.35 10.68 8.60
CA LEU A 338 5.56 11.43 9.01
C LEU A 338 6.03 11.06 10.41
N ARG A 339 5.09 10.98 11.36
CA ARG A 339 5.39 10.62 12.75
C ARG A 339 5.81 9.16 12.89
N LEU A 340 5.05 8.23 12.28
CA LEU A 340 5.27 6.80 12.42
C LEU A 340 6.61 6.34 11.81
N TYR A 341 6.91 6.82 10.60
CA TYR A 341 8.12 6.44 9.86
C TYR A 341 9.30 7.40 10.07
N ARG A 342 9.10 8.50 10.84
CA ARG A 342 10.12 9.53 11.12
C ARG A 342 10.73 10.14 9.85
N LEU A 343 9.86 10.55 8.94
CA LEU A 343 10.20 11.14 7.63
C LEU A 343 10.45 12.64 7.73
#